data_f9db5d51f936b8315c4399cedd59eee8
#
_entry.id   f9db5d51f936b8315c4399cedd59eee8
#
_cell.length_a   1.000
_cell.length_b   1.000
_cell.length_c   1.000
_cell.angle_alpha   90.00
_cell.angle_beta   90.00
_cell.angle_gamma   90.00
#
_symmetry.space_group_name_H-M   'P 1'
#
loop_
_entity.id
_entity.type
_entity.pdbx_description
1 polymer ?
#
loop_
_entity_poly.entity_id
_entity_poly.type
_entity_poly.pdbx_seq_one_letter_code
_entity_poly.pdbx_strand_id
1 'polypeptide(L)'
;MKHRILALLLALTMAFGLVACGSSTAEESAAPSADPSAAPSAEPIEVDLDQNIITFSTGLAPDEAVATINGQPLSADFFLYWLYINTNYYRSYGYAPDLYGDIILEESLTMASYYALMEQKAVELGCPLTDEQQAAIQAELDELGEEMVRQQQTYFGLTDDTLWDIQSLMYHYENLIEATVPAPTQEELNNYVYQAKHILICTAKEGADGAVVLSTGAAATNEDGTPFTGSVEEYNAAALAKADDILAQIRAAEDPIATFDALMNEHSEDGRDAEGNLGSPDGYTTTTGKMVPEFEAGALALEPGQISEPIQSPYGYHIILRGEVEDIESYAETYREATMDAQVNTWLEESEVVKSEALETLNVTDFYNRFASWQAEFSARLSEEDANG
;
A
#
# COMPACT_ATOMS: atom_id res chain seq x y z
N MET A 1 -8.70 -2.48 -2.24
CA MET A 1 -9.05 -1.41 -1.29
C MET A 1 -10.00 -1.88 -0.20
N LYS A 2 -11.09 -2.66 -0.48
CA LYS A 2 -11.95 -3.26 0.58
C LYS A 2 -11.14 -3.86 1.74
N HIS A 3 -10.06 -4.56 1.48
CA HIS A 3 -9.18 -5.10 2.53
C HIS A 3 -8.34 -4.05 3.25
N ARG A 4 -8.06 -2.89 2.63
CA ARG A 4 -7.31 -1.80 3.28
C ARG A 4 -8.24 -0.89 4.09
N ILE A 5 -9.40 -0.56 3.56
CA ILE A 5 -10.42 0.24 4.27
C ILE A 5 -11.06 -0.60 5.38
N LEU A 6 -11.37 -1.88 5.13
CA LEU A 6 -11.83 -2.82 6.17
C LEU A 6 -10.75 -3.03 7.25
N ALA A 7 -9.46 -3.07 6.89
CA ALA A 7 -8.36 -3.13 7.85
C ALA A 7 -8.21 -1.82 8.64
N LEU A 8 -8.55 -0.66 8.05
CA LEU A 8 -8.55 0.64 8.71
C LEU A 8 -9.79 0.80 9.63
N LEU A 9 -10.96 0.31 9.21
CA LEU A 9 -12.15 0.22 10.06
C LEU A 9 -11.98 -0.83 11.17
N LEU A 10 -11.31 -1.96 10.89
CA LEU A 10 -10.87 -2.94 11.90
C LEU A 10 -9.80 -2.38 12.85
N ALA A 11 -8.98 -1.42 12.43
CA ALA A 11 -8.04 -0.74 13.33
C ALA A 11 -8.78 0.09 14.40
N LEU A 12 -9.96 0.64 14.07
CA LEU A 12 -10.85 1.23 15.08
C LEU A 12 -11.30 0.19 16.13
N THR A 13 -11.57 -1.05 15.73
CA THR A 13 -12.00 -2.11 16.67
C THR A 13 -10.84 -2.83 17.36
N MET A 14 -9.63 -2.87 16.75
CA MET A 14 -8.47 -3.57 17.34
C MET A 14 -7.67 -2.72 18.35
N ALA A 15 -7.81 -1.39 18.35
CA ALA A 15 -7.12 -0.56 19.33
C ALA A 15 -7.56 -0.86 20.78
N PHE A 16 -8.77 -1.36 20.98
CA PHE A 16 -9.30 -1.76 22.29
C PHE A 16 -9.17 -3.26 22.61
N GLY A 17 -8.87 -4.11 21.61
CA GLY A 17 -8.78 -5.57 21.79
C GLY A 17 -7.42 -6.10 22.26
N LEU A 18 -6.35 -5.27 22.29
CA LEU A 18 -4.99 -5.72 22.62
C LEU A 18 -4.61 -5.64 24.10
N VAL A 19 -5.52 -5.18 24.98
CA VAL A 19 -5.27 -5.13 26.43
C VAL A 19 -5.65 -6.45 27.16
N ALA A 20 -6.31 -7.40 26.49
CA ALA A 20 -6.91 -8.58 27.13
C ALA A 20 -6.26 -9.94 26.83
N CYS A 21 -4.98 -10.04 26.43
CA CYS A 21 -4.30 -11.36 26.44
C CYS A 21 -2.79 -11.22 26.65
N GLY A 22 -2.37 -11.60 27.86
CA GLY A 22 -0.97 -11.76 28.21
C GLY A 22 -0.34 -12.99 27.56
N SER A 23 0.95 -12.84 27.26
CA SER A 23 1.99 -13.86 27.10
C SER A 23 1.81 -14.99 26.08
N SER A 24 2.47 -14.84 24.93
CA SER A 24 3.20 -15.96 24.32
C SER A 24 4.48 -15.44 23.66
N THR A 25 5.59 -16.05 24.05
CA THR A 25 6.96 -15.82 23.58
C THR A 25 7.08 -16.10 22.10
N ALA A 26 7.49 -15.06 21.33
CA ALA A 26 8.01 -15.24 19.98
C ALA A 26 9.52 -15.03 20.00
N GLU A 27 10.25 -15.91 19.34
CA GLU A 27 11.70 -15.92 19.25
C GLU A 27 12.25 -14.68 18.54
N GLU A 28 13.28 -14.15 19.17
CA GLU A 28 14.02 -12.96 18.81
C GLU A 28 14.87 -13.21 17.55
N SER A 29 14.50 -12.61 16.42
CA SER A 29 15.39 -12.48 15.28
C SER A 29 16.12 -11.13 15.40
N ALA A 30 17.43 -11.21 15.62
CA ALA A 30 18.28 -10.09 15.94
C ALA A 30 18.41 -9.08 14.78
N ALA A 31 17.88 -7.89 14.96
CA ALA A 31 18.26 -6.69 14.23
C ALA A 31 19.57 -6.08 14.81
N PRO A 32 20.42 -5.40 14.03
CA PRO A 32 21.67 -4.86 14.52
C PRO A 32 21.45 -3.76 15.55
N SER A 33 22.10 -3.94 16.70
CA SER A 33 22.15 -3.03 17.82
C SER A 33 22.70 -1.65 17.40
N ALA A 34 21.83 -0.64 17.35
CA ALA A 34 22.25 0.75 17.41
C ALA A 34 22.43 1.16 18.88
N ASP A 35 23.58 1.76 19.15
CA ASP A 35 24.00 2.26 20.45
C ASP A 35 23.01 3.30 21.01
N PRO A 36 22.40 3.15 22.19
CA PRO A 36 21.44 4.11 22.75
C PRO A 36 22.15 5.24 23.50
N SER A 37 23.11 5.90 22.88
CA SER A 37 23.78 7.06 23.49
C SER A 37 23.50 8.32 22.70
N ALA A 38 22.72 9.22 23.35
CA ALA A 38 22.46 10.62 23.00
C ALA A 38 21.32 10.95 22.04
N ALA A 39 20.08 10.61 22.41
CA ALA A 39 18.96 11.52 22.12
C ALA A 39 18.88 12.54 23.27
N PRO A 40 18.70 13.86 23.03
CA PRO A 40 18.37 14.80 24.08
C PRO A 40 17.06 14.32 24.75
N SER A 41 17.05 14.17 26.07
CA SER A 41 15.83 13.82 26.81
C SER A 41 14.81 14.94 26.58
N ALA A 42 13.83 14.69 25.74
CA ALA A 42 12.66 15.57 25.62
C ALA A 42 12.05 15.70 27.04
N GLU A 43 11.69 16.92 27.44
CA GLU A 43 10.96 17.13 28.69
C GLU A 43 9.68 16.26 28.66
N PRO A 44 9.29 15.66 29.81
CA PRO A 44 8.06 14.87 29.86
C PRO A 44 6.86 15.70 29.37
N ILE A 45 6.08 15.17 28.46
CA ILE A 45 4.84 15.81 28.01
C ILE A 45 3.83 15.68 29.17
N GLU A 46 3.43 16.79 29.74
CA GLU A 46 2.36 16.82 30.75
C GLU A 46 1.01 16.74 30.04
N VAL A 47 0.31 15.62 30.22
CA VAL A 47 -0.95 15.30 29.51
C VAL A 47 -2.13 15.89 30.29
N ASP A 48 -3.02 16.59 29.60
CA ASP A 48 -4.30 17.10 30.10
C ASP A 48 -5.44 16.31 29.41
N LEU A 49 -5.99 15.32 30.10
CA LEU A 49 -7.10 14.51 29.65
C LEU A 49 -8.47 15.22 29.63
N ASP A 50 -8.57 16.43 30.19
CA ASP A 50 -9.77 17.26 30.14
C ASP A 50 -9.87 18.01 28.80
N GLN A 51 -8.77 18.10 28.04
CA GLN A 51 -8.76 18.64 26.68
C GLN A 51 -9.03 17.55 25.65
N ASN A 52 -9.72 17.92 24.55
CA ASN A 52 -9.76 17.07 23.37
C ASN A 52 -8.34 16.84 22.85
N ILE A 53 -8.02 15.62 22.43
CA ILE A 53 -6.67 15.22 21.98
C ILE A 53 -6.17 16.06 20.79
N ILE A 54 -7.06 16.50 19.87
CA ILE A 54 -6.71 17.40 18.77
C ILE A 54 -6.21 18.73 19.30
N THR A 55 -7.00 19.35 20.20
CA THR A 55 -6.64 20.64 20.83
C THR A 55 -5.37 20.50 21.66
N PHE A 56 -5.23 19.43 22.43
CA PHE A 56 -4.01 19.15 23.20
C PHE A 56 -2.78 19.02 22.31
N SER A 57 -2.91 18.33 21.15
CA SER A 57 -1.77 18.01 20.30
C SER A 57 -1.37 19.14 19.37
N THR A 58 -2.30 20.02 18.97
CA THR A 58 -2.09 21.04 17.93
C THR A 58 -2.51 22.44 18.32
N GLY A 59 -3.35 22.59 19.34
CA GLY A 59 -4.00 23.86 19.70
C GLY A 59 -5.24 24.19 18.86
N LEU A 60 -5.59 23.38 17.84
CA LEU A 60 -6.74 23.59 16.96
C LEU A 60 -8.03 23.07 17.62
N ALA A 61 -9.18 23.65 17.24
CA ALA A 61 -10.47 23.02 17.50
C ALA A 61 -10.67 21.82 16.54
N PRO A 62 -11.35 20.74 16.96
CA PRO A 62 -11.57 19.56 16.10
C PRO A 62 -12.23 19.89 14.77
N ASP A 63 -13.22 20.80 14.77
CA ASP A 63 -13.98 21.25 13.59
C ASP A 63 -13.31 22.42 12.83
N GLU A 64 -12.14 22.88 13.26
CA GLU A 64 -11.40 23.94 12.57
C GLU A 64 -10.90 23.47 11.20
N ALA A 65 -11.12 24.27 10.16
CA ALA A 65 -10.65 23.94 8.83
C ALA A 65 -9.13 24.08 8.69
N VAL A 66 -8.42 22.97 8.42
CA VAL A 66 -6.97 22.94 8.19
C VAL A 66 -6.60 23.04 6.73
N ALA A 67 -7.55 22.75 5.83
CA ALA A 67 -7.42 22.95 4.40
C ALA A 67 -8.80 23.17 3.78
N THR A 68 -8.84 23.52 2.49
CA THR A 68 -10.06 23.41 1.68
C THR A 68 -9.78 22.59 0.42
N ILE A 69 -10.77 21.81 -0.01
CA ILE A 69 -10.72 21.03 -1.24
C ILE A 69 -11.86 21.49 -2.12
N ASN A 70 -11.57 22.12 -3.25
CA ASN A 70 -12.56 22.77 -4.12
C ASN A 70 -13.43 23.78 -3.35
N GLY A 71 -12.84 24.49 -2.37
CA GLY A 71 -13.52 25.45 -1.51
C GLY A 71 -14.34 24.84 -0.38
N GLN A 72 -14.44 23.51 -0.25
CA GLN A 72 -15.07 22.84 0.90
C GLN A 72 -14.05 22.63 2.02
N PRO A 73 -14.40 22.87 3.30
CA PRO A 73 -13.47 22.74 4.40
C PRO A 73 -13.12 21.28 4.67
N LEU A 74 -11.84 21.05 5.02
CA LEU A 74 -11.33 19.82 5.60
C LEU A 74 -11.04 20.09 7.08
N SER A 75 -11.76 19.42 7.99
CA SER A 75 -11.64 19.65 9.43
C SER A 75 -10.35 19.08 10.00
N ALA A 76 -9.92 19.65 11.14
CA ALA A 76 -8.70 19.22 11.83
C ALA A 76 -8.81 17.77 12.31
N ASP A 77 -9.92 17.36 12.89
CA ASP A 77 -10.12 16.01 13.40
C ASP A 77 -10.09 14.95 12.27
N PHE A 78 -10.74 15.22 11.14
CA PHE A 78 -10.69 14.32 9.98
C PHE A 78 -9.27 14.20 9.43
N PHE A 79 -8.58 15.32 9.21
CA PHE A 79 -7.21 15.30 8.69
C PHE A 79 -6.22 14.65 9.66
N LEU A 80 -6.26 15.03 10.95
CA LEU A 80 -5.31 14.54 11.95
C LEU A 80 -5.53 13.07 12.30
N TYR A 81 -6.75 12.55 12.16
CA TYR A 81 -7.03 11.11 12.20
C TYR A 81 -6.20 10.38 11.14
N TRP A 82 -6.25 10.82 9.87
CA TRP A 82 -5.48 10.22 8.79
C TRP A 82 -3.97 10.44 8.94
N LEU A 83 -3.56 11.60 9.42
CA LEU A 83 -2.15 11.87 9.72
C LEU A 83 -1.61 10.91 10.78
N TYR A 84 -2.36 10.66 11.85
CA TYR A 84 -1.96 9.71 12.89
C TYR A 84 -1.87 8.27 12.35
N ILE A 85 -2.86 7.82 11.61
CA ILE A 85 -2.88 6.48 10.99
C ILE A 85 -1.70 6.31 10.05
N ASN A 86 -1.47 7.28 9.16
CA ASN A 86 -0.38 7.24 8.19
C ASN A 86 0.99 7.31 8.88
N THR A 87 1.15 8.14 9.93
CA THR A 87 2.39 8.18 10.71
C THR A 87 2.70 6.82 11.34
N ASN A 88 1.72 6.13 11.91
CA ASN A 88 1.91 4.77 12.44
C ASN A 88 2.30 3.77 11.35
N TYR A 89 1.69 3.87 10.17
CA TYR A 89 2.05 3.04 9.02
C TYR A 89 3.53 3.23 8.65
N TYR A 90 3.99 4.47 8.46
CA TYR A 90 5.39 4.78 8.15
C TYR A 90 6.35 4.27 9.22
N ARG A 91 6.02 4.47 10.50
CA ARG A 91 6.82 3.98 11.62
C ARG A 91 6.93 2.46 11.67
N SER A 92 5.90 1.74 11.28
CA SER A 92 5.93 0.27 11.23
C SER A 92 6.97 -0.27 10.22
N TYR A 93 7.35 0.55 9.23
CA TYR A 93 8.42 0.26 8.27
C TYR A 93 9.77 0.92 8.63
N GLY A 94 9.88 1.51 9.82
CA GLY A 94 11.12 2.13 10.29
C GLY A 94 11.35 3.58 9.83
N TYR A 95 10.37 4.22 9.21
CA TYR A 95 10.43 5.63 8.80
C TYR A 95 9.99 6.54 9.95
N ALA A 96 10.95 7.19 10.59
CA ALA A 96 10.69 8.05 11.76
C ALA A 96 10.17 9.43 11.33
N PRO A 97 9.18 10.01 12.05
CA PRO A 97 8.57 11.30 11.69
C PRO A 97 9.54 12.49 11.68
N ASP A 98 10.63 12.45 12.46
CA ASP A 98 11.66 13.48 12.50
C ASP A 98 12.47 13.58 11.19
N LEU A 99 12.53 12.52 10.40
CA LEU A 99 13.20 12.47 9.11
C LEU A 99 12.26 12.54 7.91
N TYR A 100 11.02 12.05 8.08
CA TYR A 100 10.05 11.87 6.99
C TYR A 100 8.76 12.68 7.20
N GLY A 101 8.74 13.60 8.18
CA GLY A 101 7.53 14.33 8.58
C GLY A 101 6.84 15.07 7.44
N ASP A 102 7.60 15.76 6.59
CA ASP A 102 7.04 16.49 5.44
C ASP A 102 6.38 15.55 4.43
N ILE A 103 7.00 14.38 4.16
CA ILE A 103 6.44 13.36 3.27
C ILE A 103 5.15 12.78 3.87
N ILE A 104 5.19 12.43 5.15
CA ILE A 104 4.02 11.89 5.87
C ILE A 104 2.87 12.90 5.87
N LEU A 105 3.16 14.19 6.07
CA LEU A 105 2.16 15.26 6.05
C LEU A 105 1.47 15.38 4.68
N GLU A 106 2.26 15.46 3.61
CA GLU A 106 1.74 15.59 2.25
C GLU A 106 0.94 14.36 1.81
N GLU A 107 1.43 13.16 2.11
CA GLU A 107 0.69 11.94 1.78
C GLU A 107 -0.58 11.78 2.62
N SER A 108 -0.56 12.25 3.88
CA SER A 108 -1.75 12.26 4.71
C SER A 108 -2.80 13.26 4.22
N LEU A 109 -2.35 14.42 3.71
CA LEU A 109 -3.26 15.39 3.08
C LEU A 109 -3.85 14.83 1.78
N THR A 110 -3.04 14.17 0.96
CA THR A 110 -3.49 13.47 -0.24
C THR A 110 -4.54 12.42 0.09
N MET A 111 -4.30 11.59 1.12
CA MET A 111 -5.22 10.57 1.59
C MET A 111 -6.54 11.17 2.12
N ALA A 112 -6.47 12.18 2.98
CA ALA A 112 -7.66 12.85 3.50
C ALA A 112 -8.46 13.53 2.38
N SER A 113 -7.77 14.16 1.41
CA SER A 113 -8.39 14.76 0.22
C SER A 113 -9.07 13.72 -0.66
N TYR A 114 -8.44 12.56 -0.87
CA TYR A 114 -9.02 11.45 -1.61
C TYR A 114 -10.37 11.02 -1.01
N TYR A 115 -10.45 10.88 0.32
CA TYR A 115 -11.67 10.49 1.00
C TYR A 115 -12.74 11.60 0.98
N ALA A 116 -12.35 12.85 1.24
CA ALA A 116 -13.29 13.96 1.17
C ALA A 116 -13.88 14.18 -0.24
N LEU A 117 -13.10 13.90 -1.29
CA LEU A 117 -13.58 13.96 -2.68
C LEU A 117 -14.63 12.91 -3.00
N MET A 118 -14.62 11.74 -2.37
CA MET A 118 -15.64 10.71 -2.60
C MET A 118 -17.04 11.23 -2.26
N GLU A 119 -17.21 11.87 -1.11
CA GLU A 119 -18.49 12.47 -0.72
C GLU A 119 -18.89 13.60 -1.68
N GLN A 120 -17.96 14.55 -1.94
CA GLN A 120 -18.19 15.67 -2.86
C GLN A 120 -18.66 15.19 -4.23
N LYS A 121 -17.97 14.18 -4.79
CA LYS A 121 -18.29 13.62 -6.10
C LYS A 121 -19.56 12.78 -6.10
N ALA A 122 -19.87 12.05 -5.03
CA ALA A 122 -21.13 11.34 -4.91
C ALA A 122 -22.33 12.31 -4.95
N VAL A 123 -22.22 13.45 -4.28
CA VAL A 123 -23.25 14.50 -4.33
C VAL A 123 -23.31 15.15 -5.71
N GLU A 124 -22.17 15.53 -6.29
CA GLU A 124 -22.10 16.17 -7.62
C GLU A 124 -22.69 15.29 -8.72
N LEU A 125 -22.41 13.98 -8.67
CA LEU A 125 -22.85 13.00 -9.67
C LEU A 125 -24.25 12.42 -9.39
N GLY A 126 -24.91 12.88 -8.32
CA GLY A 126 -26.30 12.50 -8.00
C GLY A 126 -26.45 11.08 -7.45
N CYS A 127 -25.39 10.55 -6.82
CA CYS A 127 -25.37 9.26 -6.13
C CYS A 127 -25.00 9.39 -4.64
N PRO A 128 -25.65 10.31 -3.86
CA PRO A 128 -25.40 10.44 -2.42
C PRO A 128 -25.85 9.17 -1.67
N LEU A 129 -25.57 9.13 -0.36
CA LEU A 129 -26.07 8.05 0.50
C LEU A 129 -27.60 7.94 0.42
N THR A 130 -28.08 6.72 0.25
CA THR A 130 -29.53 6.43 0.31
C THR A 130 -30.01 6.39 1.75
N ASP A 131 -31.34 6.52 1.97
CA ASP A 131 -31.92 6.39 3.30
C ASP A 131 -31.61 5.02 3.95
N GLU A 132 -31.51 3.96 3.15
CA GLU A 132 -31.14 2.61 3.61
C GLU A 132 -29.70 2.54 4.08
N GLN A 133 -28.77 3.14 3.35
CA GLN A 133 -27.36 3.21 3.73
C GLN A 133 -27.16 4.06 4.98
N GLN A 134 -27.83 5.20 5.09
CA GLN A 134 -27.80 6.02 6.30
C GLN A 134 -28.33 5.24 7.52
N ALA A 135 -29.43 4.49 7.36
CA ALA A 135 -29.95 3.63 8.42
C ALA A 135 -28.99 2.48 8.76
N ALA A 136 -28.24 1.94 7.78
CA ALA A 136 -27.24 0.91 8.03
C ALA A 136 -26.05 1.45 8.83
N ILE A 137 -25.53 2.62 8.48
CA ILE A 137 -24.45 3.30 9.25
C ILE A 137 -24.91 3.53 10.70
N GLN A 138 -26.15 4.05 10.89
CA GLN A 138 -26.67 4.27 12.23
C GLN A 138 -26.79 2.96 13.01
N ALA A 139 -27.25 1.88 12.37
CA ALA A 139 -27.37 0.57 13.01
C ALA A 139 -26.00 -0.01 13.41
N GLU A 140 -24.94 0.21 12.61
CA GLU A 140 -23.57 -0.19 12.94
C GLU A 140 -23.05 0.57 14.17
N LEU A 141 -23.32 1.89 14.26
CA LEU A 141 -22.96 2.71 15.44
C LEU A 141 -23.76 2.28 16.68
N ASP A 142 -25.05 1.96 16.52
CA ASP A 142 -25.91 1.47 17.62
C ASP A 142 -25.44 0.10 18.12
N GLU A 143 -24.97 -0.78 17.24
CA GLU A 143 -24.42 -2.10 17.59
C GLU A 143 -23.11 -2.00 18.39
N LEU A 144 -22.26 -1.01 18.07
CA LEU A 144 -21.07 -0.71 18.86
C LEU A 144 -21.43 -0.25 20.28
N GLY A 145 -22.57 0.44 20.45
CA GLY A 145 -23.05 0.99 21.69
C GLY A 145 -22.45 2.36 22.03
N GLU A 146 -23.26 3.20 22.69
CA GLU A 146 -22.92 4.61 22.99
C GLU A 146 -21.58 4.78 23.73
N GLU A 147 -21.24 3.87 24.62
CA GLU A 147 -19.99 3.95 25.41
C GLU A 147 -18.75 3.71 24.52
N MET A 148 -18.79 2.70 23.66
CA MET A 148 -17.69 2.39 22.75
C MET A 148 -17.52 3.51 21.70
N VAL A 149 -18.62 4.01 21.15
CA VAL A 149 -18.60 5.14 20.21
C VAL A 149 -17.94 6.35 20.87
N ARG A 150 -18.35 6.70 22.10
CA ARG A 150 -17.77 7.81 22.85
C ARG A 150 -16.27 7.61 23.16
N GLN A 151 -15.86 6.39 23.52
CA GLN A 151 -14.45 6.07 23.74
C GLN A 151 -13.63 6.25 22.45
N GLN A 152 -14.12 5.79 21.31
CA GLN A 152 -13.45 5.99 20.02
C GLN A 152 -13.34 7.48 19.65
N GLN A 153 -14.43 8.23 19.79
CA GLN A 153 -14.43 9.66 19.53
C GLN A 153 -13.41 10.38 20.46
N THR A 154 -13.39 10.04 21.74
CA THR A 154 -12.45 10.63 22.69
C THR A 154 -11.01 10.25 22.36
N TYR A 155 -10.76 8.99 22.01
CA TYR A 155 -9.43 8.45 21.71
C TYR A 155 -8.78 9.07 20.47
N PHE A 156 -9.58 9.44 19.45
CA PHE A 156 -9.12 10.10 18.24
C PHE A 156 -9.46 11.58 18.14
N GLY A 157 -10.24 12.11 19.06
CA GLY A 157 -10.66 13.50 19.09
C GLY A 157 -11.77 13.85 18.09
N LEU A 158 -12.52 12.86 17.62
CA LEU A 158 -13.48 13.01 16.54
C LEU A 158 -14.77 13.69 16.98
N THR A 159 -15.31 14.54 16.12
CA THR A 159 -16.69 15.02 16.21
C THR A 159 -17.68 13.94 15.75
N ASP A 160 -18.97 14.14 16.02
CA ASP A 160 -20.03 13.26 15.52
C ASP A 160 -20.04 13.25 13.98
N ASP A 161 -19.87 14.41 13.35
CA ASP A 161 -19.85 14.58 11.91
C ASP A 161 -18.67 13.80 11.30
N THR A 162 -17.46 13.97 11.85
CA THR A 162 -16.27 13.27 11.34
C THR A 162 -16.36 11.76 11.56
N LEU A 163 -16.92 11.29 12.67
CA LEU A 163 -17.17 9.87 12.86
C LEU A 163 -18.14 9.32 11.81
N TRP A 164 -19.21 10.06 11.52
CA TRP A 164 -20.17 9.72 10.48
C TRP A 164 -19.51 9.68 9.10
N ASP A 165 -18.71 10.69 8.75
CA ASP A 165 -17.98 10.75 7.48
C ASP A 165 -17.07 9.53 7.30
N ILE A 166 -16.29 9.16 8.32
CA ILE A 166 -15.43 7.97 8.29
C ILE A 166 -16.24 6.69 8.06
N GLN A 167 -17.38 6.52 8.74
CA GLN A 167 -18.24 5.35 8.59
C GLN A 167 -18.92 5.30 7.21
N SER A 168 -19.18 6.45 6.61
CA SER A 168 -19.87 6.56 5.32
C SER A 168 -18.96 6.33 4.10
N LEU A 169 -17.63 6.35 4.25
CA LEU A 169 -16.67 6.31 3.15
C LEU A 169 -16.88 5.14 2.17
N MET A 170 -17.15 3.95 2.70
CA MET A 170 -17.37 2.75 1.87
C MET A 170 -18.63 2.86 1.02
N TYR A 171 -19.69 3.40 1.59
CA TYR A 171 -20.95 3.59 0.88
C TYR A 171 -20.83 4.64 -0.22
N HIS A 172 -20.12 5.74 0.02
CA HIS A 172 -19.81 6.72 -1.02
C HIS A 172 -18.98 6.10 -2.16
N TYR A 173 -17.98 5.31 -1.83
CA TYR A 173 -17.14 4.62 -2.81
C TYR A 173 -17.97 3.62 -3.65
N GLU A 174 -18.80 2.79 -3.02
CA GLU A 174 -19.68 1.84 -3.71
C GLU A 174 -20.69 2.56 -4.61
N ASN A 175 -21.32 3.65 -4.14
CA ASN A 175 -22.25 4.43 -4.93
C ASN A 175 -21.57 5.05 -6.16
N LEU A 176 -20.34 5.54 -6.01
CA LEU A 176 -19.55 6.07 -7.13
C LEU A 176 -19.22 4.98 -8.15
N ILE A 177 -18.78 3.79 -7.71
CA ILE A 177 -18.55 2.66 -8.61
C ILE A 177 -19.82 2.31 -9.39
N GLU A 178 -20.96 2.16 -8.70
CA GLU A 178 -22.21 1.80 -9.36
C GLU A 178 -22.69 2.87 -10.35
N ALA A 179 -22.47 4.15 -10.05
CA ALA A 179 -22.89 5.24 -10.89
C ALA A 179 -21.98 5.50 -12.09
N THR A 180 -20.68 5.22 -11.99
CA THR A 180 -19.68 5.71 -12.95
C THR A 180 -18.88 4.62 -13.63
N VAL A 181 -18.75 3.42 -13.04
CA VAL A 181 -17.93 2.33 -13.57
C VAL A 181 -18.81 1.16 -14.01
N PRO A 182 -19.08 1.00 -15.33
CA PRO A 182 -19.85 -0.12 -15.82
C PRO A 182 -19.12 -1.45 -15.60
N ALA A 183 -19.86 -2.56 -15.69
CA ALA A 183 -19.25 -3.88 -15.72
C ALA A 183 -18.27 -3.98 -16.89
N PRO A 184 -17.05 -4.52 -16.65
CA PRO A 184 -16.06 -4.62 -17.71
C PRO A 184 -16.48 -5.59 -18.80
N THR A 185 -16.04 -5.30 -20.02
CA THR A 185 -16.09 -6.23 -21.15
C THR A 185 -15.01 -7.30 -21.01
N GLN A 186 -15.16 -8.40 -21.75
CA GLN A 186 -14.13 -9.45 -21.81
C GLN A 186 -12.79 -8.90 -22.30
N GLU A 187 -12.80 -7.97 -23.25
CA GLU A 187 -11.58 -7.32 -23.76
C GLU A 187 -10.88 -6.50 -22.69
N GLU A 188 -11.62 -5.73 -21.89
CA GLU A 188 -11.07 -4.96 -20.78
C GLU A 188 -10.46 -5.88 -19.72
N LEU A 189 -11.12 -7.00 -19.37
CA LEU A 189 -10.56 -7.98 -18.45
C LEU A 189 -9.30 -8.64 -19.00
N ASN A 190 -9.27 -9.02 -20.27
CA ASN A 190 -8.09 -9.60 -20.93
C ASN A 190 -6.88 -8.65 -20.95
N ASN A 191 -7.14 -7.33 -20.98
CA ASN A 191 -6.12 -6.31 -20.91
C ASN A 191 -5.74 -5.92 -19.47
N TYR A 192 -6.55 -6.30 -18.49
CA TYR A 192 -6.34 -5.95 -17.09
C TYR A 192 -5.66 -7.05 -16.29
N VAL A 193 -6.10 -8.31 -16.46
CA VAL A 193 -5.52 -9.45 -15.76
C VAL A 193 -4.85 -10.41 -16.74
N TYR A 194 -3.70 -10.92 -16.36
CA TYR A 194 -2.94 -11.83 -17.19
C TYR A 194 -2.18 -12.87 -16.38
N GLN A 195 -1.98 -14.03 -17.00
CA GLN A 195 -1.12 -15.08 -16.47
C GLN A 195 0.13 -15.16 -17.35
N ALA A 196 1.30 -15.21 -16.73
CA ALA A 196 2.56 -15.34 -17.45
C ALA A 196 3.58 -16.15 -16.63
N LYS A 197 4.27 -17.06 -17.33
CA LYS A 197 5.53 -17.66 -16.87
C LYS A 197 6.68 -16.92 -17.53
N HIS A 198 7.86 -16.94 -16.93
CA HIS A 198 9.02 -16.34 -17.57
C HIS A 198 10.36 -16.99 -17.18
N ILE A 199 11.30 -16.92 -18.10
CA ILE A 199 12.70 -17.20 -17.84
C ILE A 199 13.40 -15.87 -17.72
N LEU A 200 13.92 -15.57 -16.52
CA LEU A 200 14.73 -14.38 -16.26
C LEU A 200 16.20 -14.73 -16.34
N ILE A 201 16.95 -14.02 -17.17
CA ILE A 201 18.40 -14.01 -17.18
C ILE A 201 18.84 -12.63 -16.72
N CYS A 202 19.39 -12.56 -15.50
CA CYS A 202 19.77 -11.29 -14.85
C CYS A 202 20.83 -10.57 -15.65
N THR A 203 20.72 -9.25 -15.75
CA THR A 203 21.78 -8.36 -16.18
C THR A 203 22.61 -7.89 -14.99
N ALA A 204 23.76 -7.31 -15.27
CA ALA A 204 24.64 -6.72 -14.28
C ALA A 204 24.64 -5.20 -14.34
N LYS A 205 25.06 -4.59 -13.23
CA LYS A 205 25.31 -3.15 -13.07
C LYS A 205 26.62 -2.94 -12.30
N GLU A 206 27.12 -1.71 -12.29
CA GLU A 206 28.26 -1.34 -11.46
C GLU A 206 27.83 -1.18 -10.00
N GLY A 207 28.48 -1.88 -9.09
CA GLY A 207 28.31 -1.75 -7.65
C GLY A 207 29.04 -0.52 -7.10
N ALA A 208 28.78 -0.19 -5.82
CA ALA A 208 29.35 1.01 -5.16
C ALA A 208 30.88 1.02 -5.07
N ASP A 209 31.52 -0.15 -5.10
CA ASP A 209 32.94 -0.37 -5.07
C ASP A 209 33.58 -0.56 -6.48
N GLY A 210 32.80 -0.39 -7.55
CA GLY A 210 33.21 -0.64 -8.93
C GLY A 210 33.20 -2.12 -9.33
N ALA A 211 32.71 -3.01 -8.47
CA ALA A 211 32.51 -4.42 -8.81
C ALA A 211 31.30 -4.62 -9.73
N VAL A 212 31.35 -5.66 -10.56
CA VAL A 212 30.17 -6.06 -11.37
C VAL A 212 29.22 -6.87 -10.48
N VAL A 213 28.01 -6.35 -10.28
CA VAL A 213 26.95 -7.00 -9.48
C VAL A 213 25.74 -7.22 -10.33
N LEU A 214 24.95 -8.26 -10.05
CA LEU A 214 23.67 -8.50 -10.72
C LEU A 214 22.70 -7.36 -10.42
N SER A 215 21.71 -7.19 -11.27
CA SER A 215 20.57 -6.28 -11.06
C SER A 215 19.91 -6.47 -9.70
N THR A 216 19.88 -7.71 -9.19
CA THR A 216 19.38 -8.08 -7.86
C THR A 216 20.32 -7.69 -6.71
N GLY A 217 21.55 -7.25 -7.00
CA GLY A 217 22.55 -6.86 -6.00
C GLY A 217 23.53 -7.97 -5.61
N ALA A 218 23.33 -9.21 -6.05
CA ALA A 218 24.27 -10.30 -5.81
C ALA A 218 25.56 -10.12 -6.64
N ALA A 219 26.68 -10.70 -6.19
CA ALA A 219 27.93 -10.68 -6.95
C ALA A 219 27.75 -11.43 -8.29
N ALA A 220 28.24 -10.84 -9.37
CA ALA A 220 28.23 -11.50 -10.69
C ALA A 220 29.25 -12.65 -10.72
N THR A 221 28.85 -13.78 -11.26
CA THR A 221 29.66 -14.98 -11.39
C THR A 221 29.63 -15.53 -12.80
N ASN A 222 30.67 -16.27 -13.16
CA ASN A 222 30.68 -17.10 -14.35
C ASN A 222 29.82 -18.36 -14.13
N GLU A 223 29.54 -19.11 -15.19
CA GLU A 223 28.74 -20.36 -15.12
C GLU A 223 29.34 -21.43 -14.21
N ASP A 224 30.67 -21.41 -14.01
CA ASP A 224 31.37 -22.31 -13.08
C ASP A 224 31.36 -21.83 -11.63
N GLY A 225 30.64 -20.74 -11.32
CA GLY A 225 30.52 -20.14 -9.99
C GLY A 225 31.72 -19.27 -9.56
N THR A 226 32.74 -19.10 -10.43
CA THR A 226 33.83 -18.19 -10.14
C THR A 226 33.42 -16.73 -10.30
N PRO A 227 34.03 -15.76 -9.53
CA PRO A 227 33.71 -14.35 -9.68
C PRO A 227 33.92 -13.86 -11.12
N PHE A 228 32.94 -13.12 -11.64
CA PHE A 228 33.10 -12.47 -12.96
C PHE A 228 34.04 -11.27 -12.85
N THR A 229 34.98 -11.16 -13.77
CA THR A 229 36.03 -10.11 -13.77
C THR A 229 36.01 -9.23 -15.02
N GLY A 230 35.03 -9.42 -15.92
CA GLY A 230 34.84 -8.60 -17.12
C GLY A 230 34.10 -7.30 -16.84
N SER A 231 33.67 -6.60 -17.89
CA SER A 231 32.86 -5.39 -17.78
C SER A 231 31.35 -5.70 -17.68
N VAL A 232 30.56 -4.71 -17.25
CA VAL A 232 29.08 -4.81 -17.24
C VAL A 232 28.55 -5.10 -18.65
N GLU A 233 29.12 -4.46 -19.68
CA GLU A 233 28.70 -4.66 -21.06
C GLU A 233 28.99 -6.08 -21.54
N GLU A 234 30.13 -6.66 -21.16
CA GLU A 234 30.47 -8.05 -21.49
C GLU A 234 29.51 -9.03 -20.82
N TYR A 235 29.17 -8.79 -19.55
CA TYR A 235 28.22 -9.61 -18.82
C TYR A 235 26.81 -9.55 -19.47
N ASN A 236 26.32 -8.34 -19.75
CA ASN A 236 25.00 -8.13 -20.33
C ASN A 236 24.88 -8.66 -21.76
N ALA A 237 25.95 -8.60 -22.54
CA ALA A 237 26.00 -9.23 -23.86
C ALA A 237 25.94 -10.77 -23.78
N ALA A 238 26.63 -11.37 -22.79
CA ALA A 238 26.55 -12.81 -22.54
C ALA A 238 25.14 -13.22 -22.03
N ALA A 239 24.52 -12.41 -21.18
CA ALA A 239 23.15 -12.64 -20.68
C ALA A 239 22.13 -12.63 -21.85
N LEU A 240 22.24 -11.67 -22.78
CA LEU A 240 21.39 -11.63 -23.97
C LEU A 240 21.63 -12.86 -24.86
N ALA A 241 22.89 -13.20 -25.12
CA ALA A 241 23.23 -14.38 -25.93
C ALA A 241 22.67 -15.68 -25.31
N LYS A 242 22.71 -15.81 -23.97
CA LYS A 242 22.10 -16.94 -23.25
C LYS A 242 20.57 -16.96 -23.41
N ALA A 243 19.90 -15.80 -23.31
CA ALA A 243 18.45 -15.70 -23.52
C ALA A 243 18.06 -16.07 -24.97
N ASP A 244 18.84 -15.60 -25.96
CA ASP A 244 18.62 -15.93 -27.38
C ASP A 244 18.80 -17.44 -27.64
N ASP A 245 19.83 -18.08 -27.03
CA ASP A 245 20.06 -19.52 -27.18
C ASP A 245 18.92 -20.35 -26.53
N ILE A 246 18.46 -19.96 -25.35
CA ILE A 246 17.31 -20.59 -24.69
C ILE A 246 16.08 -20.49 -25.58
N LEU A 247 15.77 -19.31 -26.11
CA LEU A 247 14.64 -19.13 -27.01
C LEU A 247 14.77 -19.96 -28.30
N ALA A 248 15.97 -20.06 -28.85
CA ALA A 248 16.24 -20.90 -30.04
C ALA A 248 15.98 -22.38 -29.72
N GLN A 249 16.36 -22.88 -28.55
CA GLN A 249 16.07 -24.26 -28.13
C GLN A 249 14.56 -24.49 -27.98
N ILE A 250 13.83 -23.56 -27.35
CA ILE A 250 12.36 -23.63 -27.23
C ILE A 250 11.70 -23.72 -28.61
N ARG A 251 12.10 -22.85 -29.54
CA ARG A 251 11.53 -22.80 -30.91
C ARG A 251 11.85 -24.01 -31.77
N ALA A 252 12.96 -24.67 -31.51
CA ALA A 252 13.38 -25.86 -32.22
C ALA A 252 12.73 -27.15 -31.68
N ALA A 253 12.09 -27.08 -30.50
CA ALA A 253 11.53 -28.25 -29.85
C ALA A 253 10.24 -28.74 -30.51
N GLU A 254 9.96 -30.04 -30.38
CA GLU A 254 8.69 -30.65 -30.80
C GLU A 254 7.51 -30.17 -29.93
N ASP A 255 7.78 -29.95 -28.62
CA ASP A 255 6.84 -29.36 -27.67
C ASP A 255 7.48 -28.10 -27.06
N PRO A 256 7.23 -26.91 -27.62
CA PRO A 256 7.82 -25.67 -27.11
C PRO A 256 7.39 -25.30 -25.70
N ILE A 257 6.14 -25.64 -25.28
CA ILE A 257 5.64 -25.29 -23.94
C ILE A 257 6.32 -26.15 -22.86
N ALA A 258 6.36 -27.48 -23.07
CA ALA A 258 7.06 -28.37 -22.14
C ALA A 258 8.58 -28.06 -22.07
N THR A 259 9.18 -27.66 -23.21
CA THR A 259 10.59 -27.25 -23.26
C THR A 259 10.80 -25.93 -22.53
N PHE A 260 9.87 -24.96 -22.67
CA PHE A 260 9.91 -23.72 -21.90
C PHE A 260 9.90 -24.00 -20.40
N ASP A 261 8.98 -24.83 -19.90
CA ASP A 261 8.89 -25.17 -18.46
C ASP A 261 10.17 -25.86 -17.97
N ALA A 262 10.78 -26.75 -18.75
CA ALA A 262 12.04 -27.40 -18.39
C ALA A 262 13.19 -26.40 -18.30
N LEU A 263 13.34 -25.53 -19.33
CA LEU A 263 14.40 -24.51 -19.35
C LEU A 263 14.18 -23.38 -18.35
N MET A 264 12.92 -23.06 -18.00
CA MET A 264 12.59 -22.15 -16.91
C MET A 264 13.09 -22.70 -15.58
N ASN A 265 12.82 -23.97 -15.28
CA ASN A 265 13.31 -24.62 -14.08
C ASN A 265 14.84 -24.70 -14.03
N GLU A 266 15.51 -24.87 -15.18
CA GLU A 266 16.96 -24.97 -15.24
C GLU A 266 17.66 -23.61 -15.18
N HIS A 267 17.16 -22.61 -15.89
CA HIS A 267 17.90 -21.38 -16.17
C HIS A 267 17.31 -20.10 -15.58
N SER A 268 16.04 -20.06 -15.19
CA SER A 268 15.46 -18.81 -14.65
C SER A 268 16.14 -18.41 -13.35
N GLU A 269 16.53 -17.15 -13.27
CA GLU A 269 17.14 -16.51 -12.10
C GLU A 269 16.11 -15.73 -11.27
N ASP A 270 14.82 -15.91 -11.55
CA ASP A 270 13.72 -15.31 -10.81
C ASP A 270 13.44 -16.09 -9.51
N GLY A 271 13.68 -15.44 -8.37
CA GLY A 271 13.30 -15.89 -7.03
C GLY A 271 13.46 -17.40 -6.74
N ARG A 272 14.68 -17.85 -6.43
CA ARG A 272 14.92 -19.23 -6.01
C ARG A 272 15.01 -19.32 -4.48
N ASP A 273 14.47 -20.41 -3.92
CA ASP A 273 14.64 -20.75 -2.51
C ASP A 273 16.08 -21.27 -2.21
N ALA A 274 16.37 -21.55 -0.95
CA ALA A 274 17.69 -22.05 -0.52
C ALA A 274 18.05 -23.43 -1.12
N GLU A 275 17.05 -24.20 -1.52
CA GLU A 275 17.17 -25.50 -2.19
C GLU A 275 17.30 -25.39 -3.71
N GLY A 276 17.17 -24.17 -4.26
CA GLY A 276 17.31 -23.87 -5.68
C GLY A 276 16.02 -24.03 -6.51
N ASN A 277 14.87 -24.23 -5.87
CA ASN A 277 13.59 -24.32 -6.57
C ASN A 277 13.07 -22.91 -6.91
N LEU A 278 12.34 -22.78 -8.02
CA LEU A 278 11.65 -21.55 -8.36
C LEU A 278 10.55 -21.24 -7.35
N GLY A 279 10.46 -19.97 -6.92
CA GLY A 279 9.41 -19.48 -6.05
C GLY A 279 8.01 -19.50 -6.71
N SER A 280 7.97 -19.37 -8.04
CA SER A 280 6.72 -19.35 -8.83
C SER A 280 6.84 -20.25 -10.07
N PRO A 281 6.87 -21.59 -9.90
CA PRO A 281 7.02 -22.52 -11.03
C PRO A 281 5.82 -22.51 -11.99
N ASP A 282 4.63 -22.10 -11.52
CA ASP A 282 3.43 -21.97 -12.33
C ASP A 282 3.27 -20.55 -12.91
N GLY A 283 4.25 -19.66 -12.67
CA GLY A 283 4.20 -18.26 -13.09
C GLY A 283 3.31 -17.41 -12.18
N TYR A 284 2.87 -16.28 -12.73
CA TYR A 284 2.11 -15.26 -12.02
C TYR A 284 0.78 -15.01 -12.70
N THR A 285 -0.33 -15.06 -11.95
CA THR A 285 -1.58 -14.43 -12.35
C THR A 285 -1.67 -13.09 -11.64
N THR A 286 -1.70 -12.02 -12.40
CA THR A 286 -1.58 -10.65 -11.86
C THR A 286 -2.42 -9.67 -12.68
N THR A 287 -2.64 -8.47 -12.12
CA THR A 287 -3.31 -7.36 -12.80
C THR A 287 -2.29 -6.31 -13.25
N THR A 288 -2.70 -5.46 -14.18
CA THR A 288 -1.88 -4.33 -14.66
C THR A 288 -1.40 -3.43 -13.49
N GLY A 289 -0.21 -2.85 -13.67
CA GLY A 289 0.43 -1.97 -12.69
C GLY A 289 1.11 -2.71 -11.51
N LYS A 290 1.23 -4.05 -11.56
CA LYS A 290 1.86 -4.84 -10.50
C LYS A 290 3.26 -5.34 -10.85
N MET A 291 3.56 -5.47 -12.14
CA MET A 291 4.87 -5.89 -12.64
C MET A 291 5.62 -4.70 -13.25
N VAL A 292 6.93 -4.86 -13.50
CA VAL A 292 7.70 -3.82 -14.18
C VAL A 292 7.14 -3.58 -15.57
N PRO A 293 7.10 -2.31 -16.03
CA PRO A 293 6.38 -1.93 -17.25
C PRO A 293 6.77 -2.72 -18.50
N GLU A 294 8.06 -3.03 -18.67
CA GLU A 294 8.57 -3.75 -19.83
C GLU A 294 8.08 -5.20 -19.86
N PHE A 295 8.06 -5.87 -18.69
CA PHE A 295 7.52 -7.23 -18.57
C PHE A 295 6.01 -7.24 -18.83
N GLU A 296 5.28 -6.32 -18.20
CA GLU A 296 3.82 -6.20 -18.35
C GLU A 296 3.44 -5.95 -19.82
N ALA A 297 4.07 -4.96 -20.46
CA ALA A 297 3.82 -4.65 -21.86
C ALA A 297 4.13 -5.87 -22.76
N GLY A 298 5.20 -6.59 -22.47
CA GLY A 298 5.56 -7.79 -23.20
C GLY A 298 4.57 -8.93 -23.01
N ALA A 299 4.10 -9.16 -21.79
CA ALA A 299 3.11 -10.20 -21.49
C ALA A 299 1.74 -9.90 -22.14
N LEU A 300 1.30 -8.63 -22.08
CA LEU A 300 0.02 -8.20 -22.67
C LEU A 300 0.01 -8.18 -24.21
N ALA A 301 1.18 -8.05 -24.84
CA ALA A 301 1.30 -8.12 -26.31
C ALA A 301 1.17 -9.55 -26.87
N LEU A 302 1.16 -10.56 -26.01
CA LEU A 302 1.08 -11.98 -26.40
C LEU A 302 -0.35 -12.50 -26.24
N GLU A 303 -0.75 -13.38 -27.17
CA GLU A 303 -1.92 -14.24 -26.98
C GLU A 303 -1.55 -15.44 -26.08
N PRO A 304 -2.51 -16.04 -25.36
CA PRO A 304 -2.26 -17.26 -24.59
C PRO A 304 -1.58 -18.36 -25.43
N GLY A 305 -0.54 -18.96 -24.87
CA GLY A 305 0.30 -19.96 -25.52
C GLY A 305 1.44 -19.37 -26.35
N GLN A 306 1.52 -18.07 -26.54
CA GLN A 306 2.64 -17.44 -27.26
C GLN A 306 3.83 -17.18 -26.34
N ILE A 307 5.03 -17.20 -26.93
CA ILE A 307 6.31 -16.96 -26.27
C ILE A 307 6.96 -15.72 -26.88
N SER A 308 7.45 -14.81 -26.02
CA SER A 308 8.09 -13.56 -26.47
C SER A 308 9.49 -13.76 -27.03
N GLU A 309 10.00 -12.72 -27.71
CA GLU A 309 11.44 -12.46 -27.78
C GLU A 309 11.99 -12.09 -26.39
N PRO A 310 13.32 -12.11 -26.18
CA PRO A 310 13.90 -11.58 -24.94
C PRO A 310 13.52 -10.11 -24.74
N ILE A 311 12.86 -9.79 -23.64
CA ILE A 311 12.42 -8.45 -23.28
C ILE A 311 13.32 -7.94 -22.15
N GLN A 312 13.96 -6.80 -22.37
CA GLN A 312 14.84 -6.19 -21.37
C GLN A 312 14.04 -5.38 -20.35
N SER A 313 14.32 -5.59 -19.09
CA SER A 313 13.86 -4.80 -17.94
C SER A 313 15.05 -4.37 -17.06
N PRO A 314 14.84 -3.58 -16.00
CA PRO A 314 15.88 -3.30 -15.01
C PRO A 314 16.47 -4.55 -14.32
N TYR A 315 15.77 -5.69 -14.34
CA TYR A 315 16.25 -6.94 -13.74
C TYR A 315 17.07 -7.80 -14.70
N GLY A 316 16.78 -7.75 -15.99
CA GLY A 316 17.44 -8.56 -17.00
C GLY A 316 16.60 -8.81 -18.23
N TYR A 317 16.90 -9.91 -18.91
CA TYR A 317 16.15 -10.36 -20.10
C TYR A 317 15.11 -11.40 -19.70
N HIS A 318 13.84 -11.14 -20.04
CA HIS A 318 12.71 -12.03 -19.81
C HIS A 318 12.29 -12.70 -21.11
N ILE A 319 12.21 -14.02 -21.15
CA ILE A 319 11.47 -14.77 -22.16
C ILE A 319 10.13 -15.12 -21.52
N ILE A 320 9.03 -14.61 -22.04
CA ILE A 320 7.71 -14.69 -21.42
C ILE A 320 6.85 -15.69 -22.20
N LEU A 321 6.22 -16.63 -21.47
CA LEU A 321 5.13 -17.45 -21.97
C LEU A 321 3.81 -16.92 -21.40
N ARG A 322 2.92 -16.44 -22.27
CA ARG A 322 1.56 -16.02 -21.90
C ARG A 322 0.71 -17.26 -21.62
N GLY A 323 0.10 -17.32 -20.46
CA GLY A 323 -0.88 -18.34 -20.10
C GLY A 323 -2.32 -17.85 -20.20
N GLU A 324 -3.25 -18.76 -20.00
CA GLU A 324 -4.67 -18.44 -19.84
C GLU A 324 -4.97 -18.07 -18.40
N VAL A 325 -5.91 -17.13 -18.20
CA VAL A 325 -6.43 -16.80 -16.87
C VAL A 325 -7.67 -17.66 -16.65
N GLU A 326 -7.60 -18.55 -15.66
CA GLU A 326 -8.78 -19.27 -15.20
C GLU A 326 -9.73 -18.31 -14.47
N ASP A 327 -11.03 -18.42 -14.72
CA ASP A 327 -12.08 -17.62 -14.06
C ASP A 327 -11.83 -16.10 -14.11
N ILE A 328 -11.53 -15.60 -15.32
CA ILE A 328 -11.21 -14.19 -15.56
C ILE A 328 -12.33 -13.24 -15.07
N GLU A 329 -13.58 -13.71 -15.07
CA GLU A 329 -14.74 -12.94 -14.66
C GLU A 329 -14.72 -12.63 -13.14
N SER A 330 -14.02 -13.43 -12.34
CA SER A 330 -13.81 -13.15 -10.92
C SER A 330 -13.04 -11.84 -10.65
N TYR A 331 -12.34 -11.33 -11.65
CA TYR A 331 -11.60 -10.07 -11.57
C TYR A 331 -12.43 -8.83 -11.91
N ALA A 332 -13.70 -8.98 -12.27
CA ALA A 332 -14.54 -7.86 -12.67
C ALA A 332 -14.68 -6.79 -11.58
N GLU A 333 -14.83 -7.20 -10.33
CA GLU A 333 -14.92 -6.26 -9.20
C GLU A 333 -13.58 -5.55 -8.94
N THR A 334 -12.47 -6.28 -8.96
CA THR A 334 -11.13 -5.70 -8.82
C THR A 334 -10.81 -4.71 -9.94
N TYR A 335 -11.27 -4.98 -11.17
CA TYR A 335 -11.18 -4.04 -12.29
C TYR A 335 -11.96 -2.76 -12.02
N ARG A 336 -13.21 -2.88 -11.53
CA ARG A 336 -14.05 -1.72 -11.22
C ARG A 336 -13.44 -0.88 -10.09
N GLU A 337 -12.94 -1.53 -9.04
CA GLU A 337 -12.23 -0.86 -7.94
C GLU A 337 -10.99 -0.11 -8.46
N ALA A 338 -10.15 -0.74 -9.28
CA ALA A 338 -8.97 -0.10 -9.85
C ALA A 338 -9.32 1.07 -10.79
N THR A 339 -10.41 0.94 -11.56
CA THR A 339 -10.92 2.01 -12.43
C THR A 339 -11.43 3.18 -11.61
N MET A 340 -12.15 2.92 -10.51
CA MET A 340 -12.64 3.96 -9.60
C MET A 340 -11.48 4.67 -8.92
N ASP A 341 -10.47 3.94 -8.44
CA ASP A 341 -9.28 4.52 -7.83
C ASP A 341 -8.53 5.46 -8.80
N ALA A 342 -8.39 5.05 -10.05
CA ALA A 342 -7.79 5.89 -11.10
C ALA A 342 -8.65 7.15 -11.36
N GLN A 343 -9.97 7.02 -11.32
CA GLN A 343 -10.88 8.15 -11.48
C GLN A 343 -10.80 9.14 -10.29
N VAL A 344 -10.77 8.64 -9.05
CA VAL A 344 -10.62 9.51 -7.87
C VAL A 344 -9.26 10.21 -7.89
N ASN A 345 -8.19 9.52 -8.27
CA ASN A 345 -6.87 10.15 -8.44
C ASN A 345 -6.90 11.26 -9.50
N THR A 346 -7.60 11.05 -10.61
CA THR A 346 -7.79 12.10 -11.63
C THR A 346 -8.53 13.31 -11.05
N TRP A 347 -9.61 13.09 -10.32
CA TRP A 347 -10.33 14.20 -9.65
C TRP A 347 -9.48 14.92 -8.62
N LEU A 348 -8.61 14.19 -7.92
CA LEU A 348 -7.67 14.77 -6.96
C LEU A 348 -6.63 15.66 -7.64
N GLU A 349 -6.06 15.22 -8.78
CA GLU A 349 -5.13 16.02 -9.58
C GLU A 349 -5.78 17.31 -10.15
N GLU A 350 -7.08 17.27 -10.46
CA GLU A 350 -7.86 18.40 -10.95
C GLU A 350 -8.36 19.33 -9.83
N SER A 351 -8.24 18.91 -8.56
CA SER A 351 -8.81 19.63 -7.42
C SER A 351 -7.89 20.76 -6.93
N GLU A 352 -8.51 21.85 -6.50
CA GLU A 352 -7.82 22.92 -5.78
C GLU A 352 -7.74 22.59 -4.29
N VAL A 353 -6.54 22.30 -3.78
CA VAL A 353 -6.28 22.08 -2.36
C VAL A 353 -5.53 23.28 -1.80
N VAL A 354 -6.14 23.99 -0.83
CA VAL A 354 -5.55 25.18 -0.19
C VAL A 354 -5.33 24.88 1.29
N LYS A 355 -4.08 24.88 1.73
CA LYS A 355 -3.68 24.67 3.13
C LYS A 355 -3.89 25.93 3.96
N SER A 356 -4.25 25.76 5.23
CA SER A 356 -4.22 26.83 6.22
C SER A 356 -2.78 27.07 6.73
N GLU A 357 -2.52 28.23 7.31
CA GLU A 357 -1.24 28.53 7.99
C GLU A 357 -0.93 27.50 9.11
N ALA A 358 -1.95 27.04 9.82
CA ALA A 358 -1.81 26.02 10.86
C ALA A 358 -1.29 24.68 10.30
N LEU A 359 -1.77 24.28 9.12
CA LEU A 359 -1.31 23.05 8.46
C LEU A 359 0.09 23.21 7.87
N GLU A 360 0.39 24.35 7.26
CA GLU A 360 1.73 24.65 6.70
C GLU A 360 2.84 24.66 7.77
N THR A 361 2.50 24.97 9.01
CA THR A 361 3.44 25.05 10.13
C THR A 361 3.39 23.84 11.08
N LEU A 362 2.56 22.85 10.80
CA LEU A 362 2.38 21.66 11.64
C LEU A 362 3.66 20.81 11.69
N ASN A 363 4.20 20.62 12.89
CA ASN A 363 5.31 19.69 13.10
C ASN A 363 4.77 18.27 13.39
N VAL A 364 4.97 17.33 12.46
CA VAL A 364 4.46 15.97 12.56
C VAL A 364 5.04 15.21 13.74
N THR A 365 6.30 15.43 14.09
CA THR A 365 6.94 14.79 15.25
C THR A 365 6.31 15.25 16.55
N ASP A 366 6.13 16.57 16.73
CA ASP A 366 5.50 17.13 17.93
C ASP A 366 4.04 16.69 18.04
N PHE A 367 3.29 16.79 16.96
CA PHE A 367 1.93 16.27 16.89
C PHE A 367 1.86 14.81 17.32
N TYR A 368 2.65 13.95 16.68
CA TYR A 368 2.61 12.52 16.95
C TYR A 368 2.97 12.19 18.41
N ASN A 369 4.02 12.81 18.95
CA ASN A 369 4.46 12.55 20.31
C ASN A 369 3.40 12.99 21.33
N ARG A 370 2.77 14.14 21.17
CA ARG A 370 1.69 14.63 22.02
C ARG A 370 0.45 13.75 21.90
N PHE A 371 0.05 13.43 20.70
CA PHE A 371 -1.12 12.60 20.43
C PHE A 371 -0.95 11.19 21.04
N ALA A 372 0.16 10.54 20.82
CA ALA A 372 0.46 9.21 21.36
C ALA A 372 0.57 9.23 22.90
N SER A 373 1.15 10.29 23.48
CA SER A 373 1.23 10.44 24.94
C SER A 373 -0.16 10.58 25.56
N TRP A 374 -1.04 11.37 24.95
CA TRP A 374 -2.41 11.53 25.39
C TRP A 374 -3.20 10.20 25.33
N GLN A 375 -3.08 9.47 24.23
CA GLN A 375 -3.73 8.17 24.06
C GLN A 375 -3.24 7.14 25.10
N ALA A 376 -1.95 7.14 25.40
CA ALA A 376 -1.38 6.24 26.40
C ALA A 376 -1.94 6.52 27.80
N GLU A 377 -2.05 7.79 28.20
CA GLU A 377 -2.61 8.19 29.49
C GLU A 377 -4.11 7.91 29.58
N PHE A 378 -4.85 8.18 28.49
CA PHE A 378 -6.27 7.86 28.41
C PHE A 378 -6.53 6.35 28.53
N SER A 379 -5.76 5.52 27.84
CA SER A 379 -5.86 4.06 27.91
C SER A 379 -5.50 3.53 29.32
N ALA A 380 -4.52 4.12 29.97
CA ALA A 380 -4.17 3.77 31.35
C ALA A 380 -5.33 4.07 32.32
N ARG A 381 -5.98 5.23 32.17
CA ARG A 381 -7.14 5.62 32.98
C ARG A 381 -8.31 4.65 32.80
N LEU A 382 -8.64 4.28 31.54
CA LEU A 382 -9.69 3.29 31.27
C LEU A 382 -9.41 1.94 31.94
N SER A 383 -8.14 1.48 31.86
CA SER A 383 -7.72 0.21 32.48
C SER A 383 -7.84 0.23 34.01
N GLU A 384 -7.60 1.39 34.67
CA GLU A 384 -7.78 1.56 36.09
C GLU A 384 -9.24 1.59 36.50
N GLU A 385 -10.11 2.21 35.71
CA GLU A 385 -11.56 2.24 35.94
C GLU A 385 -12.15 0.82 35.85
N ASP A 386 -11.78 0.04 34.85
CA ASP A 386 -12.21 -1.36 34.66
C ASP A 386 -11.70 -2.28 35.81
N ALA A 387 -10.51 -2.02 36.36
CA ALA A 387 -9.96 -2.81 37.43
C ALA A 387 -10.63 -2.51 38.82
N ASN A 388 -11.31 -1.38 38.93
CA ASN A 388 -11.95 -0.91 40.19
C ASN A 388 -13.49 -1.07 40.17
N GLY A 389 -14.13 -1.39 39.06
CA GLY A 389 -15.57 -1.62 38.87
C GLY A 389 -15.92 -3.08 38.96
#